data_32e49d52514f4c3fb291af58b9cb87b0
#
_entry.id   32e49d52514f4c3fb291af58b9cb87b0
#
_cell.length_a   1.000
_cell.length_b   1.000
_cell.length_c   1.000
_cell.angle_alpha   90.00
_cell.angle_beta   90.00
_cell.angle_gamma   90.00
#
_symmetry.space_group_name_H-M   'P 1'
#
loop_
_entity.id
_entity.type
_entity.pdbx_description
1 polymer ?
#
loop_
_entity_poly.entity_id
_entity_poly.type
_entity_poly.pdbx_seq_one_letter_code
_entity_poly.pdbx_strand_id
1 'polypeptide(L)'
;AARGSTQWGNDPWLRDMTSLLETIQRESGPWMKAPVFGPGRVHQARWQQLAKLQQDYQAHSQAYADQIRTALDDALILFEQRLGEHEAPGSQLTSARALFDLWIDVAEEAYGKVAMSAPFQQVYADFANAQMRLRAAIQDEVEQVGQSVGLPTRSEMDSAHRRIVELERQMRRLMQRLERVEGGAGAESS
;
A
#
# COMPACT_ATOMS: atom_id res chain seq x y z
N ALA A 1 22.84 7.05 -15.66
CA ALA A 1 22.40 6.98 -14.27
C ALA A 1 21.04 6.25 -14.24
N ALA A 2 21.11 4.93 -14.15
CA ALA A 2 19.93 4.08 -14.06
C ALA A 2 19.53 3.96 -12.59
N ARG A 3 18.31 4.37 -12.24
CA ARG A 3 17.59 3.90 -11.05
C ARG A 3 16.09 4.05 -11.29
N GLY A 4 15.49 2.97 -11.68
CA GLY A 4 14.05 2.85 -11.85
C GLY A 4 13.64 1.40 -11.96
N SER A 5 14.22 0.50 -11.11
CA SER A 5 13.59 -0.77 -10.84
C SER A 5 12.43 -0.47 -9.89
N THR A 6 11.25 -0.22 -10.43
CA THR A 6 10.00 -0.22 -9.71
C THR A 6 9.78 -1.63 -9.18
N GLN A 7 10.19 -1.86 -7.97
CA GLN A 7 9.95 -3.07 -7.19
C GLN A 7 8.47 -3.09 -6.78
N TRP A 8 7.62 -3.47 -7.74
CA TRP A 8 6.17 -3.62 -7.59
C TRP A 8 5.84 -4.84 -6.72
N GLY A 9 6.20 -4.95 -5.55
CA GLY A 9 5.93 -6.07 -4.65
C GLY A 9 6.57 -5.92 -3.30
N ASN A 10 7.36 -4.87 -3.13
CA ASN A 10 8.06 -4.60 -1.89
C ASN A 10 7.69 -3.18 -1.42
N ASP A 11 6.45 -3.01 -0.95
CA ASP A 11 6.07 -1.77 -0.28
C ASP A 11 7.04 -1.59 0.91
N PRO A 12 7.93 -0.55 0.89
CA PRO A 12 8.92 -0.34 1.95
C PRO A 12 8.25 -0.26 3.33
N TRP A 13 7.04 0.29 3.38
CA TRP A 13 6.25 0.41 4.59
C TRP A 13 5.85 -0.97 5.16
N LEU A 14 5.41 -1.91 4.30
CA LEU A 14 5.06 -3.27 4.74
C LEU A 14 6.28 -4.02 5.27
N ARG A 15 7.43 -3.87 4.62
CA ARG A 15 8.68 -4.50 5.05
C ARG A 15 9.17 -3.94 6.39
N ASP A 16 9.13 -2.63 6.55
CA ASP A 16 9.57 -1.97 7.77
C ASP A 16 8.61 -2.31 8.94
N MET A 17 7.30 -2.36 8.68
CA MET A 17 6.31 -2.77 9.67
C MET A 17 6.41 -4.24 10.06
N THR A 18 6.62 -5.15 9.10
CA THR A 18 6.81 -6.58 9.41
C THR A 18 8.09 -6.81 10.21
N SER A 19 9.19 -6.12 9.90
CA SER A 19 10.44 -6.22 10.67
C SER A 19 10.28 -5.70 12.10
N LEU A 20 9.51 -4.63 12.28
CA LEU A 20 9.20 -4.07 13.61
C LEU A 20 8.34 -5.05 14.42
N LEU A 21 7.33 -5.66 13.80
CA LEU A 21 6.50 -6.68 14.43
C LEU A 21 7.30 -7.94 14.79
N GLU A 22 8.21 -8.38 13.92
CA GLU A 22 9.12 -9.51 14.23
C GLU A 22 10.04 -9.20 15.41
N THR A 23 10.52 -7.98 15.52
CA THR A 23 11.34 -7.55 16.65
C THR A 23 10.54 -7.56 17.95
N ILE A 24 9.33 -7.01 17.96
CA ILE A 24 8.41 -7.04 19.10
C ILE A 24 8.10 -8.51 19.49
N GLN A 25 7.84 -9.37 18.51
CA GLN A 25 7.54 -10.79 18.74
C GLN A 25 8.74 -11.53 19.32
N ARG A 26 9.96 -11.21 18.88
CA ARG A 26 11.19 -11.84 19.40
C ARG A 26 11.46 -11.49 20.86
N GLU A 27 11.22 -10.24 21.23
CA GLU A 27 11.41 -9.78 22.60
C GLU A 27 10.31 -10.25 23.55
N SER A 28 9.08 -10.44 23.06
CA SER A 28 7.95 -10.97 23.85
C SER A 28 7.88 -12.51 23.89
N GLY A 29 8.76 -13.20 23.15
CA GLY A 29 8.76 -14.65 22.95
C GLY A 29 8.75 -15.53 24.20
N PRO A 30 9.40 -15.19 25.33
CA PRO A 30 9.36 -15.99 26.57
C PRO A 30 7.96 -16.03 27.21
N TRP A 31 7.17 -14.96 27.07
CA TRP A 31 5.84 -14.84 27.68
C TRP A 31 4.72 -15.51 26.86
N MET A 32 4.96 -15.75 25.55
CA MET A 32 3.97 -16.36 24.65
C MET A 32 3.90 -17.90 24.74
N LYS A 33 4.85 -18.56 25.42
CA LYS A 33 4.87 -20.03 25.58
C LYS A 33 4.13 -20.54 26.82
N ALA A 34 3.68 -19.64 27.71
CA ALA A 34 2.87 -20.04 28.84
C ALA A 34 1.42 -20.34 28.40
N PRO A 35 0.74 -21.36 28.96
CA PRO A 35 -0.68 -21.61 28.70
C PRO A 35 -1.49 -20.43 29.21
N VAL A 36 -1.92 -19.56 28.30
CA VAL A 36 -2.53 -18.28 28.65
C VAL A 36 -4.04 -18.47 28.78
N PHE A 37 -4.53 -18.39 30.01
CA PHE A 37 -5.95 -18.19 30.30
C PHE A 37 -6.24 -16.67 30.33
N GLY A 38 -7.25 -16.20 29.61
CA GLY A 38 -7.65 -14.78 29.67
C GLY A 38 -7.16 -13.92 28.48
N PRO A 39 -6.72 -12.66 28.71
CA PRO A 39 -6.41 -11.67 27.67
C PRO A 39 -5.39 -12.13 26.62
N GLY A 40 -4.46 -13.03 26.99
CA GLY A 40 -3.47 -13.58 26.08
C GLY A 40 -4.03 -14.41 24.93
N ARG A 41 -5.24 -15.00 25.06
CA ARG A 41 -5.90 -15.70 23.97
C ARG A 41 -6.27 -14.75 22.81
N VAL A 42 -6.67 -13.55 23.14
CA VAL A 42 -7.05 -12.52 22.13
C VAL A 42 -5.81 -12.09 21.35
N HIS A 43 -4.68 -11.88 22.03
CA HIS A 43 -3.41 -11.59 21.37
C HIS A 43 -2.98 -12.73 20.45
N GLN A 44 -2.99 -13.98 20.94
CA GLN A 44 -2.61 -15.13 20.15
C GLN A 44 -3.48 -15.28 18.89
N ALA A 45 -4.79 -15.10 18.99
CA ALA A 45 -5.71 -15.18 17.85
C ALA A 45 -5.41 -14.08 16.80
N ARG A 46 -5.11 -12.84 17.24
CA ARG A 46 -4.73 -11.76 16.34
C ARG A 46 -3.43 -12.04 15.60
N TRP A 47 -2.41 -12.53 16.30
CA TRP A 47 -1.14 -12.91 15.66
C TRP A 47 -1.30 -14.06 14.66
N GLN A 48 -2.15 -15.04 14.95
CA GLN A 48 -2.49 -16.09 14.00
C GLN A 48 -3.21 -15.54 12.77
N GLN A 49 -4.12 -14.58 12.98
CA GLN A 49 -4.81 -13.89 11.89
C GLN A 49 -3.82 -13.08 11.03
N LEU A 50 -2.91 -12.36 11.65
CA LEU A 50 -1.88 -11.59 10.94
C LEU A 50 -0.96 -12.50 10.12
N ALA A 51 -0.50 -13.61 10.71
CA ALA A 51 0.32 -14.60 10.01
C ALA A 51 -0.41 -15.20 8.80
N LYS A 52 -1.72 -15.47 8.93
CA LYS A 52 -2.54 -15.95 7.82
C LYS A 52 -2.66 -14.91 6.69
N LEU A 53 -2.90 -13.64 7.03
CA LEU A 53 -2.97 -12.56 6.06
C LEU A 53 -1.64 -12.31 5.37
N GLN A 54 -0.53 -12.50 6.08
CA GLN A 54 0.82 -12.43 5.49
C GLN A 54 1.06 -13.56 4.49
N GLN A 55 0.64 -14.80 4.81
CA GLN A 55 0.71 -15.92 3.86
C GLN A 55 -0.15 -15.69 2.63
N ASP A 56 -1.37 -15.19 2.81
CA ASP A 56 -2.30 -14.83 1.75
C ASP A 56 -1.69 -13.77 0.81
N TYR A 57 -1.13 -12.71 1.38
CA TYR A 57 -0.40 -11.70 0.62
C TYR A 57 0.79 -12.26 -0.16
N GLN A 58 1.58 -13.13 0.45
CA GLN A 58 2.73 -13.76 -0.22
C GLN A 58 2.28 -14.62 -1.40
N ALA A 59 1.21 -15.40 -1.26
CA ALA A 59 0.67 -16.22 -2.33
C ALA A 59 0.18 -15.38 -3.52
N HIS A 60 -0.59 -14.31 -3.25
CA HIS A 60 -1.07 -13.41 -4.31
C HIS A 60 0.05 -12.57 -4.93
N SER A 61 1.05 -12.17 -4.15
CA SER A 61 2.25 -11.49 -4.65
C SER A 61 3.05 -12.37 -5.61
N GLN A 62 3.17 -13.66 -5.28
CA GLN A 62 3.82 -14.65 -6.15
C GLN A 62 3.06 -14.82 -7.47
N ALA A 63 1.74 -15.01 -7.40
CA ALA A 63 0.90 -15.15 -8.58
C ALA A 63 0.98 -13.90 -9.50
N TYR A 64 1.03 -12.70 -8.91
CA TYR A 64 1.24 -11.46 -9.65
C TYR A 64 2.63 -11.41 -10.31
N ALA A 65 3.68 -11.78 -9.57
CA ALA A 65 5.05 -11.82 -10.11
C ALA A 65 5.18 -12.83 -11.26
N ASP A 66 4.48 -13.97 -11.19
CA ASP A 66 4.46 -14.98 -12.25
C ASP A 66 3.77 -14.47 -13.53
N GLN A 67 2.70 -13.66 -13.40
CA GLN A 67 2.08 -12.99 -14.56
C GLN A 67 3.03 -11.97 -15.21
N ILE A 68 3.75 -11.20 -14.42
CA ILE A 68 4.75 -10.26 -14.94
C ILE A 68 5.90 -11.01 -15.64
N ARG A 69 6.33 -12.14 -15.08
CA ARG A 69 7.36 -12.98 -15.71
C ARG A 69 6.89 -13.52 -17.06
N THR A 70 5.65 -14.02 -17.14
CA THR A 70 5.05 -14.47 -18.40
C THR A 70 5.02 -13.34 -19.44
N ALA A 71 4.63 -12.14 -19.04
CA ALA A 71 4.65 -10.98 -19.94
C ALA A 71 6.06 -10.64 -20.45
N LEU A 72 7.08 -10.78 -19.59
CA LEU A 72 8.47 -10.57 -19.97
C LEU A 72 8.97 -11.65 -20.93
N ASP A 73 8.64 -12.93 -20.69
CA ASP A 73 8.99 -14.04 -21.56
C ASP A 73 8.33 -13.87 -22.96
N ASP A 74 7.06 -13.47 -23.00
CA ASP A 74 6.36 -13.14 -24.25
C ASP A 74 7.03 -11.96 -24.99
N ALA A 75 7.46 -10.94 -24.24
CA ALA A 75 8.18 -9.80 -24.81
C ALA A 75 9.52 -10.23 -25.42
N LEU A 76 10.27 -11.12 -24.77
CA LEU A 76 11.53 -11.64 -25.29
C LEU A 76 11.33 -12.43 -26.58
N ILE A 77 10.32 -13.30 -26.63
CA ILE A 77 9.98 -14.06 -27.85
C ILE A 77 9.60 -13.12 -28.99
N LEU A 78 8.77 -12.12 -28.71
CA LEU A 78 8.37 -11.13 -29.73
C LEU A 78 9.55 -10.29 -30.18
N PHE A 79 10.46 -9.96 -29.26
CA PHE A 79 11.68 -9.20 -29.58
C PHE A 79 12.61 -9.99 -30.51
N GLU A 80 12.82 -11.29 -30.26
CA GLU A 80 13.58 -12.16 -31.15
C GLU A 80 12.97 -12.22 -32.55
N GLN A 81 11.64 -12.33 -32.65
CA GLN A 81 10.92 -12.33 -33.94
C GLN A 81 11.13 -11.02 -34.68
N ARG A 82 10.94 -9.88 -34.02
CA ARG A 82 11.14 -8.55 -34.63
C ARG A 82 12.61 -8.29 -35.02
N LEU A 83 13.54 -8.79 -34.21
CA LEU A 83 14.96 -8.68 -34.52
C LEU A 83 15.31 -9.48 -35.80
N GLY A 84 14.74 -10.68 -35.99
CA GLY A 84 14.91 -11.46 -37.21
C GLY A 84 14.37 -10.76 -38.47
N GLU A 85 13.33 -9.94 -38.38
CA GLU A 85 12.83 -9.11 -39.49
C GLU A 85 13.86 -8.05 -39.96
N HIS A 86 14.81 -7.70 -39.10
CA HIS A 86 15.88 -6.72 -39.38
C HIS A 86 17.22 -7.35 -39.84
N GLU A 87 17.27 -8.67 -40.09
CA GLU A 87 18.45 -9.34 -40.60
C GLU A 87 18.70 -9.10 -42.10
N ALA A 88 17.66 -8.67 -42.84
CA ALA A 88 17.76 -8.44 -44.28
C ALA A 88 18.70 -7.29 -44.61
N PRO A 89 19.47 -7.38 -45.77
CA PRO A 89 20.35 -6.30 -46.21
C PRO A 89 19.56 -4.98 -46.40
N GLY A 90 19.95 -3.93 -45.68
CA GLY A 90 19.33 -2.60 -45.75
C GLY A 90 18.31 -2.29 -44.65
N SER A 91 17.90 -3.28 -43.84
CA SER A 91 17.02 -3.09 -42.68
C SER A 91 17.73 -3.29 -41.33
N GLN A 92 19.04 -3.47 -41.35
CA GLN A 92 19.81 -3.81 -40.17
C GLN A 92 19.80 -2.70 -39.09
N LEU A 93 19.60 -3.06 -37.86
CA LEU A 93 19.73 -2.17 -36.70
C LEU A 93 21.23 -1.86 -36.49
N THR A 94 21.65 -0.64 -36.83
CA THR A 94 23.07 -0.26 -36.79
C THR A 94 23.50 0.47 -35.52
N SER A 95 22.56 0.72 -34.58
CA SER A 95 22.87 1.43 -33.36
C SER A 95 22.22 0.77 -32.14
N ALA A 96 22.92 0.86 -31.01
CA ALA A 96 22.38 0.41 -29.73
C ALA A 96 21.07 1.13 -29.33
N ARG A 97 20.89 2.37 -29.80
CA ARG A 97 19.66 3.13 -29.55
C ARG A 97 18.48 2.51 -30.32
N ALA A 98 18.65 2.18 -31.60
CA ALA A 98 17.59 1.55 -32.37
C ALA A 98 17.19 0.18 -31.81
N LEU A 99 18.14 -0.59 -31.29
CA LEU A 99 17.88 -1.84 -30.58
C LEU A 99 17.09 -1.61 -29.29
N PHE A 100 17.42 -0.58 -28.54
CA PHE A 100 16.71 -0.22 -27.30
C PHE A 100 15.28 0.27 -27.59
N ASP A 101 15.11 1.10 -28.61
CA ASP A 101 13.79 1.60 -29.03
C ASP A 101 12.89 0.42 -29.47
N LEU A 102 13.43 -0.54 -30.26
CA LEU A 102 12.71 -1.76 -30.61
C LEU A 102 12.32 -2.60 -29.38
N TRP A 103 13.20 -2.73 -28.39
CA TRP A 103 12.89 -3.44 -27.15
C TRP A 103 11.73 -2.76 -26.38
N ILE A 104 11.74 -1.43 -26.29
CA ILE A 104 10.67 -0.70 -25.60
C ILE A 104 9.32 -0.91 -26.31
N ASP A 105 9.26 -0.78 -27.64
CA ASP A 105 8.03 -0.98 -28.40
C ASP A 105 7.46 -2.38 -28.21
N VAL A 106 8.33 -3.40 -28.24
CA VAL A 106 7.94 -4.81 -28.04
C VAL A 106 7.50 -5.08 -26.62
N ALA A 107 8.21 -4.53 -25.63
CA ALA A 107 7.86 -4.70 -24.22
C ALA A 107 6.52 -4.03 -23.89
N GLU A 108 6.24 -2.85 -24.45
CA GLU A 108 4.93 -2.18 -24.31
C GLU A 108 3.82 -2.98 -24.97
N GLU A 109 4.04 -3.52 -26.18
CA GLU A 109 3.06 -4.38 -26.86
C GLU A 109 2.74 -5.63 -26.06
N ALA A 110 3.74 -6.36 -25.60
CA ALA A 110 3.57 -7.59 -24.82
C ALA A 110 2.90 -7.32 -23.47
N TYR A 111 3.36 -6.30 -22.75
CA TYR A 111 2.77 -5.90 -21.47
C TYR A 111 1.32 -5.44 -21.64
N GLY A 112 1.02 -4.63 -22.67
CA GLY A 112 -0.33 -4.16 -22.96
C GLY A 112 -1.32 -5.31 -23.19
N LYS A 113 -0.91 -6.36 -23.93
CA LYS A 113 -1.73 -7.57 -24.13
C LYS A 113 -2.03 -8.29 -22.81
N VAL A 114 -1.02 -8.47 -21.97
CA VAL A 114 -1.18 -9.14 -20.65
C VAL A 114 -2.00 -8.28 -19.71
N ALA A 115 -1.72 -6.98 -19.59
CA ALA A 115 -2.41 -6.07 -18.67
C ALA A 115 -3.91 -5.95 -18.95
N MET A 116 -4.31 -6.06 -20.22
CA MET A 116 -5.72 -6.04 -20.62
C MET A 116 -6.41 -7.40 -20.51
N SER A 117 -5.68 -8.45 -20.20
CA SER A 117 -6.24 -9.80 -20.08
C SER A 117 -7.05 -9.95 -18.78
N ALA A 118 -8.15 -10.69 -18.85
CA ALA A 118 -8.98 -10.98 -17.67
C ALA A 118 -8.18 -11.72 -16.56
N PRO A 119 -7.30 -12.70 -16.87
CA PRO A 119 -6.48 -13.35 -15.83
C PRO A 119 -5.57 -12.38 -15.09
N PHE A 120 -4.92 -11.45 -15.80
CA PHE A 120 -4.05 -10.46 -15.15
C PHE A 120 -4.84 -9.51 -14.25
N GLN A 121 -5.99 -9.00 -14.72
CA GLN A 121 -6.84 -8.11 -13.94
C GLN A 121 -7.33 -8.78 -12.65
N GLN A 122 -7.70 -10.07 -12.71
CA GLN A 122 -8.10 -10.83 -11.53
C GLN A 122 -6.93 -10.99 -10.55
N VAL A 123 -5.76 -11.43 -11.02
CA VAL A 123 -4.58 -11.62 -10.17
C VAL A 123 -4.13 -10.31 -9.55
N TYR A 124 -4.16 -9.21 -10.30
CA TYR A 124 -3.84 -7.88 -9.78
C TYR A 124 -4.83 -7.42 -8.71
N ALA A 125 -6.13 -7.63 -8.93
CA ALA A 125 -7.16 -7.29 -7.94
C ALA A 125 -6.99 -8.11 -6.65
N ASP A 126 -6.70 -9.41 -6.75
CA ASP A 126 -6.48 -10.29 -5.61
C ASP A 126 -5.22 -9.88 -4.82
N PHE A 127 -4.13 -9.56 -5.53
CA PHE A 127 -2.91 -9.01 -4.93
C PHE A 127 -3.16 -7.69 -4.18
N ALA A 128 -3.82 -6.73 -4.84
CA ALA A 128 -4.14 -5.43 -4.24
C ALA A 128 -5.05 -5.59 -3.00
N ASN A 129 -6.05 -6.46 -3.08
CA ASN A 129 -6.94 -6.75 -1.96
C ASN A 129 -6.21 -7.43 -0.80
N ALA A 130 -5.33 -8.39 -1.07
CA ALA A 130 -4.53 -9.05 -0.04
C ALA A 130 -3.57 -8.05 0.65
N GLN A 131 -2.92 -7.17 -0.12
CA GLN A 131 -2.09 -6.09 0.41
C GLN A 131 -2.87 -5.16 1.33
N MET A 132 -4.07 -4.73 0.93
CA MET A 132 -4.89 -3.83 1.75
C MET A 132 -5.38 -4.50 3.03
N ARG A 133 -5.77 -5.79 2.99
CA ARG A 133 -6.14 -6.55 4.19
C ARG A 133 -4.98 -6.70 5.16
N LEU A 134 -3.80 -7.05 4.67
CA LEU A 134 -2.60 -7.15 5.50
C LEU A 134 -2.24 -5.80 6.12
N ARG A 135 -2.26 -4.73 5.32
CA ARG A 135 -1.98 -3.37 5.80
C ARG A 135 -2.93 -2.92 6.90
N ALA A 136 -4.24 -3.16 6.74
CA ALA A 136 -5.24 -2.86 7.74
C ALA A 136 -4.96 -3.62 9.06
N ALA A 137 -4.71 -4.93 8.98
CA ALA A 137 -4.43 -5.74 10.15
C ALA A 137 -3.15 -5.32 10.89
N ILE A 138 -2.11 -4.91 10.16
CA ILE A 138 -0.88 -4.36 10.76
C ILE A 138 -1.17 -3.03 11.45
N GLN A 139 -1.96 -2.13 10.84
CA GLN A 139 -2.34 -0.86 11.45
C GLN A 139 -3.13 -1.07 12.74
N ASP A 140 -4.07 -2.01 12.74
CA ASP A 140 -4.85 -2.37 13.93
C ASP A 140 -3.95 -2.90 15.05
N GLU A 141 -2.96 -3.73 14.73
CA GLU A 141 -2.02 -4.27 15.73
C GLU A 141 -1.10 -3.17 16.30
N VAL A 142 -0.60 -2.28 15.45
CA VAL A 142 0.20 -1.11 15.88
C VAL A 142 -0.62 -0.20 16.81
N GLU A 143 -1.89 0.02 16.50
CA GLU A 143 -2.78 0.81 17.35
C GLU A 143 -2.99 0.15 18.72
N GLN A 144 -3.19 -1.17 18.76
CA GLN A 144 -3.34 -1.94 20.01
C GLN A 144 -2.06 -1.90 20.86
N VAL A 145 -0.90 -2.05 20.22
CA VAL A 145 0.39 -1.94 20.92
C VAL A 145 0.57 -0.52 21.45
N GLY A 146 0.27 0.51 20.65
CA GLY A 146 0.31 1.90 21.07
C GLY A 146 -0.55 2.16 22.31
N GLN A 147 -1.81 1.69 22.30
CA GLN A 147 -2.71 1.78 23.47
C GLN A 147 -2.12 1.10 24.72
N SER A 148 -1.53 -0.07 24.56
CA SER A 148 -0.97 -0.85 25.67
C SER A 148 0.20 -0.16 26.38
N VAL A 149 0.93 0.70 25.67
CA VAL A 149 2.06 1.49 26.21
C VAL A 149 1.70 2.96 26.49
N GLY A 150 0.42 3.31 26.38
CA GLY A 150 -0.07 4.67 26.66
C GLY A 150 0.31 5.72 25.62
N LEU A 151 0.62 5.30 24.39
CA LEU A 151 0.84 6.23 23.28
C LEU A 151 -0.49 6.67 22.68
N PRO A 152 -0.65 7.96 22.33
CA PRO A 152 -1.84 8.42 21.63
C PRO A 152 -1.95 7.71 20.29
N THR A 153 -3.09 7.10 20.04
CA THR A 153 -3.37 6.38 18.81
C THR A 153 -3.85 7.31 17.70
N ARG A 154 -3.80 6.85 16.47
CA ARG A 154 -4.32 7.59 15.32
C ARG A 154 -5.81 7.90 15.48
N SER A 155 -6.61 6.95 15.97
CA SER A 155 -8.04 7.13 16.17
C SER A 155 -8.33 8.17 17.27
N GLU A 156 -7.54 8.22 18.34
CA GLU A 156 -7.63 9.25 19.37
C GLU A 156 -7.25 10.64 18.83
N MET A 157 -6.17 10.73 18.05
CA MET A 157 -5.76 11.98 17.40
C MET A 157 -6.81 12.48 16.41
N ASP A 158 -7.38 11.61 15.59
CA ASP A 158 -8.45 11.94 14.65
C ASP A 158 -9.73 12.40 15.38
N SER A 159 -9.99 11.82 16.56
CA SER A 159 -11.11 12.22 17.41
C SER A 159 -10.88 13.58 18.07
N ALA A 160 -9.65 13.84 18.52
CA ALA A 160 -9.25 15.14 19.06
C ALA A 160 -9.32 16.24 17.98
N HIS A 161 -8.83 15.98 16.77
CA HIS A 161 -8.94 16.91 15.64
C HIS A 161 -10.39 17.21 15.27
N ARG A 162 -11.26 16.22 15.21
CA ARG A 162 -12.71 16.45 14.97
C ARG A 162 -13.33 17.35 16.03
N ARG A 163 -12.96 17.15 17.30
CA ARG A 163 -13.43 17.99 18.40
C ARG A 163 -12.93 19.44 18.29
N ILE A 164 -11.66 19.62 17.93
CA ILE A 164 -11.07 20.95 17.71
C ILE A 164 -11.83 21.69 16.60
N VAL A 165 -12.03 21.06 15.45
CA VAL A 165 -12.77 21.65 14.32
C VAL A 165 -14.22 22.01 14.71
N GLU A 166 -14.88 21.17 15.51
CA GLU A 166 -16.24 21.47 15.98
C GLU A 166 -16.24 22.66 16.97
N LEU A 167 -15.29 22.72 17.90
CA LEU A 167 -15.13 23.85 18.81
C LEU A 167 -14.85 25.16 18.05
N GLU A 168 -14.00 25.12 17.03
CA GLU A 168 -13.74 26.28 16.18
C GLU A 168 -15.00 26.76 15.43
N ARG A 169 -15.84 25.83 14.97
CA ARG A 169 -17.13 26.18 14.35
C ARG A 169 -18.08 26.83 15.35
N GLN A 170 -18.16 26.31 16.57
CA GLN A 170 -18.98 26.86 17.63
C GLN A 170 -18.50 28.25 18.04
N MET A 171 -17.20 28.44 18.20
CA MET A 171 -16.61 29.76 18.47
C MET A 171 -16.94 30.79 17.38
N ARG A 172 -16.78 30.43 16.11
CA ARG A 172 -17.17 31.32 15.00
C ARG A 172 -18.64 31.69 15.03
N ARG A 173 -19.52 30.74 15.33
CA ARG A 173 -20.96 31.03 15.48
C ARG A 173 -21.27 31.96 16.65
N LEU A 174 -20.58 31.79 17.78
CA LEU A 174 -20.73 32.66 18.94
C LEU A 174 -20.22 34.07 18.65
N MET A 175 -19.05 34.22 18.01
CA MET A 175 -18.52 35.53 17.60
C MET A 175 -19.49 36.27 16.68
N GLN A 176 -20.03 35.60 15.67
CA GLN A 176 -21.04 36.17 14.75
C GLN A 176 -22.34 36.58 15.47
N ARG A 177 -22.72 35.86 16.54
CA ARG A 177 -23.88 36.26 17.37
C ARG A 177 -23.57 37.49 18.23
N LEU A 178 -22.39 37.53 18.84
CA LEU A 178 -21.93 38.70 19.60
C LEU A 178 -21.86 39.97 18.74
N GLU A 179 -21.23 39.90 17.57
CA GLU A 179 -21.18 41.01 16.61
C GLU A 179 -22.58 41.52 16.21
N ARG A 180 -23.55 40.62 16.04
CA ARG A 180 -24.96 41.00 15.74
C ARG A 180 -25.64 41.70 16.93
N VAL A 181 -25.36 41.26 18.15
CA VAL A 181 -25.96 41.85 19.37
C VAL A 181 -25.33 43.23 19.62
N GLU A 182 -24.02 43.37 19.48
CA GLU A 182 -23.29 44.65 19.66
C GLU A 182 -23.67 45.66 18.57
N GLY A 183 -23.78 45.19 17.29
CA GLY A 183 -24.21 46.04 16.18
C GLY A 183 -25.68 46.48 16.31
N GLY A 184 -26.56 45.64 16.88
CA GLY A 184 -27.95 45.99 17.16
C GLY A 184 -28.10 46.99 18.32
N ALA A 185 -27.29 46.88 19.37
CA ALA A 185 -27.31 47.78 20.51
C ALA A 185 -26.82 49.20 20.20
N GLY A 186 -25.88 49.31 19.23
CA GLY A 186 -25.40 50.60 18.73
C GLY A 186 -26.39 51.36 17.85
N ALA A 187 -27.35 50.67 17.24
CA ALA A 187 -28.36 51.28 16.36
C ALA A 187 -29.59 51.82 17.12
N GLU A 188 -29.82 51.36 18.36
CA GLU A 188 -30.92 51.90 19.22
C GLU A 188 -30.54 53.09 20.09
N SER A 189 -29.23 53.49 20.10
CA SER A 189 -28.74 54.62 20.93
C SER A 189 -28.41 55.87 20.09
N SER A 190 -28.82 55.95 18.81
CA SER A 190 -28.70 57.14 17.95
C SER A 190 -30.04 57.66 17.54
#